data_3631616a248f462a3ea0bdd3c7a9fee3
#
_entry.id   3631616a248f462a3ea0bdd3c7a9fee3
#
_cell.length_a   1.000
_cell.length_b   1.000
_cell.length_c   1.000
_cell.angle_alpha   90.00
_cell.angle_beta   90.00
_cell.angle_gamma   90.00
#
_symmetry.space_group_name_H-M   'P 1'
#
loop_
_entity.id
_entity.type
_entity.pdbx_description
1 polymer ?
#
loop_
_entity_poly.entity_id
_entity_poly.type
_entity_poly.pdbx_seq_one_letter_code
_entity_poly.pdbx_strand_id
1 'polypeptide(L)'
;MVSLLNTGGVSMGLGPSIKMTTLHHYQCPLTNALANDPDFEFTGIIVDGVSEVCDDKIYTAKRVGDIGQMLRADAAVVAIDAWGNHHVDFVNVIEQLGIRGIPSVGLSYIAQQGRLVCTNNFVDCVIDFNKSAAGYESCVVGENNLTDYDAMKAVALVKNKLRKAGKPVEEALDLGESVKLRRLLRKTFAIKEVKFGDTTSIDHGVLTIRKGIEKNLILQEDRIKDVTVSIVEPGNYDFFVNSNLDYSPIACKVRGELGEGVTHLLSGVTVMTTGVEDKSGFQPSNIGSSEGILKNQVVFDRAGTPKSTDYILHVDVLFEEGEGRTAEGIMAAHRVTDWIVQEIRKVLVNLDNMAYTREEFSDVAKPGKRKVVLVKIVSGLGNMYDTAMFPYEPGGFLGSHNMMDSKNIPYVITPNQCRDGVIHSLL
;
A
#
# COMPACT_ATOMS: atom_id res chain seq x y z
N MET A 1 3.40 2.17 -34.80
CA MET A 1 2.54 2.85 -33.80
C MET A 1 1.80 1.84 -32.92
N VAL A 2 1.14 0.82 -33.47
CA VAL A 2 0.46 -0.22 -32.68
C VAL A 2 1.43 -1.06 -31.85
N SER A 3 2.60 -1.40 -32.35
CA SER A 3 3.63 -2.11 -31.57
C SER A 3 4.22 -1.25 -30.45
N LEU A 4 4.34 0.04 -30.68
CA LEU A 4 4.75 1.01 -29.65
C LEU A 4 3.66 1.20 -28.58
N LEU A 5 2.39 1.13 -28.94
CA LEU A 5 1.29 1.19 -28.00
C LEU A 5 1.19 -0.08 -27.15
N ASN A 6 1.43 -1.25 -27.72
CA ASN A 6 1.50 -2.50 -26.96
C ASN A 6 2.75 -2.57 -26.09
N THR A 7 3.90 -2.17 -26.64
CA THR A 7 5.14 -2.07 -25.85
C THR A 7 5.03 -0.92 -24.84
N GLY A 8 4.40 0.17 -25.25
CA GLY A 8 4.09 1.29 -24.38
C GLY A 8 3.09 0.93 -23.29
N GLY A 9 2.09 0.09 -23.58
CA GLY A 9 1.15 -0.42 -22.60
C GLY A 9 1.83 -1.32 -21.58
N VAL A 10 2.64 -2.22 -22.05
CA VAL A 10 3.46 -3.09 -21.19
C VAL A 10 4.53 -2.28 -20.46
N SER A 11 5.19 -1.36 -21.15
CA SER A 11 6.17 -0.47 -20.51
C SER A 11 5.51 0.51 -19.53
N MET A 12 4.30 0.95 -19.83
CA MET A 12 3.53 1.81 -18.92
C MET A 12 3.08 1.08 -17.68
N GLY A 13 2.92 -0.21 -17.77
CA GLY A 13 2.79 -1.04 -16.59
C GLY A 13 4.11 -1.22 -15.85
N LEU A 14 5.23 -0.82 -16.41
CA LEU A 14 6.55 -1.17 -15.89
C LEU A 14 7.18 -0.14 -14.97
N GLY A 15 6.94 1.12 -15.19
CA GLY A 15 7.70 2.16 -14.51
C GLY A 15 7.20 2.55 -13.13
N PRO A 16 5.91 2.50 -12.88
CA PRO A 16 5.33 3.31 -11.81
C PRO A 16 5.04 2.63 -10.52
N SER A 17 5.15 1.37 -10.44
CA SER A 17 4.34 0.59 -9.53
C SER A 17 4.87 0.45 -8.12
N ILE A 18 6.09 0.79 -7.82
CA ILE A 18 6.59 0.76 -6.43
C ILE A 18 6.22 2.02 -5.63
N LYS A 19 5.17 2.68 -5.94
CA LYS A 19 4.81 3.91 -5.24
C LYS A 19 3.98 3.66 -4.02
N MET A 20 3.18 2.61 -4.07
CA MET A 20 2.29 2.19 -3.01
C MET A 20 2.82 0.91 -2.37
N THR A 21 3.86 1.04 -1.60
CA THR A 21 4.42 -0.04 -0.78
C THR A 21 3.48 -0.41 0.36
N THR A 22 3.77 -1.50 1.03
CA THR A 22 3.09 -1.88 2.28
C THR A 22 3.18 -0.75 3.32
N LEU A 23 4.31 -0.04 3.41
CA LEU A 23 4.45 1.14 4.26
C LEU A 23 3.47 2.24 3.88
N HIS A 24 3.30 2.53 2.58
CA HIS A 24 2.38 3.57 2.13
C HIS A 24 0.93 3.24 2.48
N HIS A 25 0.55 1.97 2.33
CA HIS A 25 -0.79 1.51 2.70
C HIS A 25 -1.04 1.69 4.21
N TYR A 26 -0.11 1.22 5.02
CA TYR A 26 -0.14 1.32 6.48
C TYR A 26 -0.14 2.77 6.99
N GLN A 27 0.63 3.65 6.36
CA GLN A 27 0.76 5.07 6.72
C GLN A 27 -0.08 6.01 5.84
N CYS A 28 -1.06 5.49 5.12
CA CYS A 28 -1.82 6.19 4.08
C CYS A 28 -2.32 7.58 4.51
N PRO A 29 -1.85 8.66 3.86
CA PRO A 29 -2.27 10.03 4.20
C PRO A 29 -3.77 10.25 3.99
N LEU A 30 -4.38 9.66 2.96
CA LEU A 30 -5.82 9.75 2.71
C LEU A 30 -6.64 9.11 3.83
N THR A 31 -6.25 7.90 4.27
CA THR A 31 -6.91 7.23 5.38
C THR A 31 -6.84 8.07 6.65
N ASN A 32 -5.68 8.68 6.92
CA ASN A 32 -5.48 9.52 8.10
C ASN A 32 -6.30 10.81 8.01
N ALA A 33 -6.28 11.50 6.88
CA ALA A 33 -7.01 12.75 6.70
C ALA A 33 -8.53 12.55 6.81
N LEU A 34 -9.09 11.53 6.15
CA LEU A 34 -10.53 11.24 6.19
C LEU A 34 -10.99 10.79 7.57
N ALA A 35 -10.22 9.93 8.26
CA ALA A 35 -10.61 9.43 9.57
C ALA A 35 -10.54 10.49 10.67
N ASN A 36 -9.66 11.49 10.52
CA ASN A 36 -9.49 12.56 11.47
C ASN A 36 -10.37 13.80 11.18
N ASP A 37 -11.03 13.85 10.02
CA ASP A 37 -11.90 14.98 9.68
C ASP A 37 -13.17 14.97 10.54
N PRO A 38 -13.48 16.08 11.25
CA PRO A 38 -14.63 16.14 12.13
C PRO A 38 -15.97 16.15 11.41
N ASP A 39 -16.01 16.58 10.16
CA ASP A 39 -17.24 16.79 9.39
C ASP A 39 -17.74 15.53 8.70
N PHE A 40 -16.90 14.47 8.62
CA PHE A 40 -17.23 13.24 7.97
C PHE A 40 -17.42 12.07 8.93
N GLU A 41 -18.30 11.16 8.56
CA GLU A 41 -18.25 9.75 8.96
C GLU A 41 -17.46 9.00 7.89
N PHE A 42 -16.23 8.61 8.21
CA PHE A 42 -15.41 7.79 7.32
C PHE A 42 -15.84 6.33 7.44
N THR A 43 -16.66 5.89 6.49
CA THR A 43 -17.40 4.62 6.58
C THR A 43 -16.53 3.40 6.30
N GLY A 44 -15.49 3.55 5.47
CA GLY A 44 -14.59 2.45 5.13
C GLY A 44 -13.76 2.70 3.88
N ILE A 45 -12.91 1.71 3.60
CA ILE A 45 -12.04 1.68 2.43
C ILE A 45 -12.48 0.52 1.55
N ILE A 46 -12.85 0.82 0.31
CA ILE A 46 -13.12 -0.18 -0.71
C ILE A 46 -11.83 -0.43 -1.46
N VAL A 47 -11.30 -1.64 -1.39
CA VAL A 47 -10.10 -2.05 -2.11
C VAL A 47 -10.55 -2.82 -3.34
N ASP A 48 -10.21 -2.32 -4.52
CA ASP A 48 -10.55 -2.86 -5.82
C ASP A 48 -9.30 -3.23 -6.60
N GLY A 49 -9.33 -4.26 -7.41
CA GLY A 49 -8.22 -4.69 -8.24
C GLY A 49 -8.43 -4.31 -9.71
N VAL A 50 -7.36 -3.93 -10.38
CA VAL A 50 -7.38 -3.72 -11.82
C VAL A 50 -7.43 -5.06 -12.56
N SER A 51 -8.02 -5.09 -13.75
CA SER A 51 -8.02 -6.25 -14.63
C SER A 51 -7.43 -5.92 -16.00
N GLU A 52 -6.85 -6.90 -16.68
CA GLU A 52 -6.46 -6.79 -18.08
C GLU A 52 -7.66 -7.00 -19.01
N VAL A 53 -8.70 -7.66 -18.52
CA VAL A 53 -9.94 -7.94 -19.25
C VAL A 53 -10.92 -6.79 -19.09
N CYS A 54 -11.34 -6.20 -20.21
CA CYS A 54 -12.21 -5.03 -20.20
C CYS A 54 -13.54 -5.27 -19.48
N ASP A 55 -14.14 -6.43 -19.68
CA ASP A 55 -15.41 -6.78 -19.03
C ASP A 55 -15.27 -6.88 -17.51
N ASP A 56 -14.13 -7.36 -17.03
CA ASP A 56 -13.83 -7.41 -15.59
C ASP A 56 -13.69 -6.00 -15.01
N LYS A 57 -12.99 -5.08 -15.71
CA LYS A 57 -12.88 -3.68 -15.30
C LYS A 57 -14.26 -3.03 -15.08
N ILE A 58 -15.19 -3.30 -16.02
CA ILE A 58 -16.54 -2.77 -15.94
C ILE A 58 -17.32 -3.46 -14.81
N TYR A 59 -17.11 -4.75 -14.62
CA TYR A 59 -17.77 -5.52 -13.57
C TYR A 59 -17.34 -5.06 -12.17
N THR A 60 -16.04 -4.96 -11.91
CA THR A 60 -15.53 -4.52 -10.60
C THR A 60 -15.95 -3.08 -10.30
N ALA A 61 -15.91 -2.18 -11.28
CA ALA A 61 -16.40 -0.82 -11.11
C ALA A 61 -17.89 -0.78 -10.69
N LYS A 62 -18.76 -1.61 -11.29
CA LYS A 62 -20.16 -1.75 -10.85
C LYS A 62 -20.26 -2.21 -9.41
N ARG A 63 -19.43 -3.19 -9.01
CA ARG A 63 -19.38 -3.69 -7.63
C ARG A 63 -18.95 -2.62 -6.65
N VAL A 64 -17.93 -1.83 -6.99
CA VAL A 64 -17.53 -0.68 -6.17
C VAL A 64 -18.68 0.30 -5.99
N GLY A 65 -19.40 0.62 -7.08
CA GLY A 65 -20.58 1.48 -7.01
C GLY A 65 -21.68 0.92 -6.10
N ASP A 66 -21.98 -0.38 -6.22
CA ASP A 66 -22.97 -1.07 -5.38
C ASP A 66 -22.55 -1.04 -3.90
N ILE A 67 -21.29 -1.33 -3.60
CA ILE A 67 -20.76 -1.27 -2.23
C ILE A 67 -20.85 0.16 -1.68
N GLY A 68 -20.46 1.18 -2.46
CA GLY A 68 -20.59 2.58 -2.07
C GLY A 68 -22.05 2.94 -1.71
N GLN A 69 -23.01 2.46 -2.49
CA GLN A 69 -24.43 2.65 -2.20
C GLN A 69 -24.89 1.89 -0.96
N MET A 70 -24.45 0.64 -0.77
CA MET A 70 -24.76 -0.16 0.42
C MET A 70 -24.20 0.49 1.70
N LEU A 71 -23.03 1.09 1.63
CA LEU A 71 -22.42 1.86 2.71
C LEU A 71 -23.11 3.22 2.92
N ARG A 72 -24.08 3.58 2.05
CA ARG A 72 -24.79 4.86 2.05
C ARG A 72 -23.83 6.05 1.97
N ALA A 73 -22.78 5.93 1.16
CA ALA A 73 -21.82 6.98 0.97
C ALA A 73 -22.46 8.22 0.34
N ASP A 74 -22.20 9.38 0.90
CA ASP A 74 -22.60 10.68 0.34
C ASP A 74 -21.57 11.19 -0.67
N ALA A 75 -20.30 10.80 -0.52
CA ALA A 75 -19.21 11.09 -1.44
C ALA A 75 -18.10 10.03 -1.35
N ALA A 76 -17.18 10.06 -2.32
CA ALA A 76 -16.03 9.18 -2.36
C ALA A 76 -14.73 9.93 -2.71
N VAL A 77 -13.62 9.40 -2.22
CA VAL A 77 -12.28 9.65 -2.75
C VAL A 77 -11.86 8.40 -3.50
N VAL A 78 -11.44 8.52 -4.76
CA VAL A 78 -10.99 7.40 -5.59
C VAL A 78 -9.53 7.59 -5.92
N ALA A 79 -8.66 6.73 -5.43
CA ALA A 79 -7.23 6.79 -5.66
C ALA A 79 -6.76 5.57 -6.44
N ILE A 80 -5.93 5.79 -7.45
CA ILE A 80 -5.27 4.74 -8.22
C ILE A 80 -3.78 5.06 -8.36
N ASP A 81 -2.95 4.07 -8.13
CA ASP A 81 -1.50 4.16 -8.28
C ASP A 81 -1.02 3.73 -9.67
N ALA A 82 -1.78 4.04 -10.68
CA ALA A 82 -1.46 3.61 -12.03
C ALA A 82 -1.96 4.61 -13.05
N TRP A 83 -1.59 4.42 -14.30
CA TRP A 83 -1.94 5.24 -15.43
C TRP A 83 -2.13 4.41 -16.71
N GLY A 84 -2.36 5.05 -17.83
CA GLY A 84 -2.54 4.34 -19.09
C GLY A 84 -3.81 3.49 -19.10
N ASN A 85 -3.68 2.19 -19.33
CA ASN A 85 -4.84 1.27 -19.38
C ASN A 85 -5.62 1.21 -18.06
N HIS A 86 -4.95 1.42 -16.93
CA HIS A 86 -5.60 1.43 -15.62
C HIS A 86 -6.50 2.66 -15.40
N HIS A 87 -6.36 3.72 -16.20
CA HIS A 87 -7.34 4.80 -16.21
C HIS A 87 -8.74 4.35 -16.59
N VAL A 88 -8.87 3.22 -17.29
CA VAL A 88 -10.19 2.63 -17.60
C VAL A 88 -10.88 2.17 -16.32
N ASP A 89 -10.17 1.48 -15.42
CA ASP A 89 -10.71 1.07 -14.12
C ASP A 89 -11.11 2.31 -13.31
N PHE A 90 -10.20 3.26 -13.18
CA PHE A 90 -10.39 4.50 -12.43
C PHE A 90 -11.61 5.31 -12.89
N VAL A 91 -11.72 5.53 -14.20
CA VAL A 91 -12.80 6.31 -14.80
C VAL A 91 -14.16 5.61 -14.68
N ASN A 92 -14.18 4.27 -14.85
CA ASN A 92 -15.40 3.47 -14.67
C ASN A 92 -15.86 3.46 -13.19
N VAL A 93 -14.95 3.36 -12.25
CA VAL A 93 -15.29 3.44 -10.81
C VAL A 93 -15.94 4.78 -10.49
N ILE A 94 -15.36 5.89 -10.94
CA ILE A 94 -15.93 7.24 -10.73
C ILE A 94 -17.30 7.34 -11.39
N GLU A 95 -17.49 6.80 -12.60
CA GLU A 95 -18.78 6.77 -13.28
C GLU A 95 -19.83 5.99 -12.48
N GLN A 96 -19.50 4.81 -12.03
CA GLN A 96 -20.43 3.95 -11.30
C GLN A 96 -20.84 4.54 -9.94
N LEU A 97 -19.95 5.24 -9.28
CA LEU A 97 -20.28 6.03 -8.10
C LEU A 97 -21.17 7.22 -8.47
N GLY A 98 -20.82 7.96 -9.54
CA GLY A 98 -21.57 9.13 -10.00
C GLY A 98 -23.01 8.82 -10.44
N ILE A 99 -23.23 7.71 -11.17
CA ILE A 99 -24.58 7.24 -11.56
C ILE A 99 -25.45 6.97 -10.32
N ARG A 100 -24.85 6.57 -9.20
CA ARG A 100 -25.53 6.33 -7.93
C ARG A 100 -25.67 7.57 -7.05
N GLY A 101 -25.31 8.76 -7.58
CA GLY A 101 -25.40 10.03 -6.85
C GLY A 101 -24.31 10.21 -5.77
N ILE A 102 -23.19 9.53 -5.92
CA ILE A 102 -22.02 9.60 -5.03
C ILE A 102 -20.93 10.42 -5.75
N PRO A 103 -20.86 11.74 -5.56
CA PRO A 103 -19.82 12.56 -6.16
C PRO A 103 -18.44 12.16 -5.67
N SER A 104 -17.48 12.10 -6.59
CA SER A 104 -16.15 11.57 -6.29
C SER A 104 -15.04 12.55 -6.63
N VAL A 105 -13.97 12.54 -5.83
CA VAL A 105 -12.70 13.20 -6.13
C VAL A 105 -11.69 12.12 -6.49
N GLY A 106 -11.10 12.23 -7.69
CA GLY A 106 -10.09 11.32 -8.15
C GLY A 106 -8.67 11.71 -7.74
N LEU A 107 -7.80 10.74 -7.54
CA LEU A 107 -6.35 10.94 -7.43
C LEU A 107 -5.67 9.93 -8.36
N SER A 108 -4.86 10.42 -9.28
CA SER A 108 -4.18 9.59 -10.28
C SER A 108 -2.94 10.30 -10.81
N TYR A 109 -2.17 9.57 -11.60
CA TYR A 109 -1.11 10.13 -12.41
C TYR A 109 -1.68 10.71 -13.69
N ILE A 110 -1.38 11.96 -13.96
CA ILE A 110 -1.77 12.65 -15.19
C ILE A 110 -0.54 13.12 -15.96
N ALA A 111 0.50 13.47 -15.24
CA ALA A 111 1.80 13.89 -15.76
C ALA A 111 1.72 15.13 -16.71
N GLN A 112 2.74 15.33 -17.50
CA GLN A 112 2.82 16.46 -18.44
C GLN A 112 1.68 16.52 -19.45
N GLN A 113 1.03 15.40 -19.74
CA GLN A 113 -0.06 15.36 -20.71
C GLN A 113 -1.31 16.09 -20.22
N GLY A 114 -1.42 16.33 -18.91
CA GLY A 114 -2.52 17.05 -18.29
C GLY A 114 -3.90 16.41 -18.50
N ARG A 115 -3.95 15.12 -18.85
CA ARG A 115 -5.22 14.41 -19.11
C ARG A 115 -5.11 12.92 -18.84
N LEU A 116 -6.23 12.34 -18.49
CA LEU A 116 -6.41 10.89 -18.45
C LEU A 116 -6.48 10.30 -19.86
N VAL A 117 -6.15 9.01 -20.00
CA VAL A 117 -6.27 8.28 -21.27
C VAL A 117 -7.72 8.19 -21.75
N CYS A 118 -8.66 8.09 -20.82
CA CYS A 118 -10.09 8.14 -21.06
C CYS A 118 -10.78 9.00 -20.00
N THR A 119 -12.00 9.40 -20.25
CA THR A 119 -12.80 10.23 -19.33
C THR A 119 -14.29 10.06 -19.58
N ASN A 120 -15.10 10.53 -18.65
CA ASN A 120 -16.55 10.63 -18.75
C ASN A 120 -17.06 11.88 -18.01
N ASN A 121 -18.38 12.10 -18.04
CA ASN A 121 -18.98 13.30 -17.46
C ASN A 121 -18.90 13.40 -15.93
N PHE A 122 -18.50 12.32 -15.22
CA PHE A 122 -18.36 12.30 -13.77
C PHE A 122 -16.93 12.58 -13.32
N VAL A 123 -15.97 12.51 -14.24
CA VAL A 123 -14.55 12.80 -13.97
C VAL A 123 -14.29 14.29 -14.18
N ASP A 124 -14.71 15.09 -13.23
CA ASP A 124 -14.64 16.56 -13.27
C ASP A 124 -13.63 17.13 -12.25
N CYS A 125 -13.04 16.28 -11.41
CA CYS A 125 -12.09 16.69 -10.39
C CYS A 125 -11.08 15.57 -10.11
N VAL A 126 -9.84 15.80 -10.52
CA VAL A 126 -8.73 14.86 -10.29
C VAL A 126 -7.52 15.61 -9.75
N ILE A 127 -6.91 15.07 -8.71
CA ILE A 127 -5.63 15.52 -8.17
C ILE A 127 -4.54 14.70 -8.85
N ASP A 128 -3.63 15.40 -9.52
CA ASP A 128 -2.40 14.78 -10.02
C ASP A 128 -1.37 14.72 -8.89
N PHE A 129 -0.88 13.53 -8.58
CA PHE A 129 0.16 13.36 -7.57
C PHE A 129 1.55 13.08 -8.16
N ASN A 130 1.76 13.32 -9.44
CA ASN A 130 3.09 13.34 -10.03
C ASN A 130 3.91 14.48 -9.42
N LYS A 131 5.08 14.13 -8.89
CA LYS A 131 6.02 15.08 -8.26
C LYS A 131 7.41 15.04 -8.91
N SER A 132 7.56 14.24 -9.97
CA SER A 132 8.80 14.17 -10.71
C SER A 132 9.13 15.51 -11.35
N ALA A 133 10.36 15.97 -11.18
CA ALA A 133 10.84 17.19 -11.81
C ALA A 133 10.83 17.13 -13.36
N ALA A 134 10.90 15.92 -13.92
CA ALA A 134 10.80 15.68 -15.35
C ALA A 134 9.35 15.77 -15.87
N GLY A 135 8.36 15.90 -14.99
CA GLY A 135 6.95 16.01 -15.32
C GLY A 135 6.29 14.71 -15.78
N TYR A 136 6.99 13.60 -15.67
CA TYR A 136 6.45 12.26 -15.84
C TYR A 136 7.04 11.34 -14.78
N GLU A 137 6.51 10.17 -14.70
CA GLU A 137 6.82 9.20 -13.71
C GLU A 137 8.29 8.79 -13.69
N SER A 138 8.86 8.68 -12.51
CA SER A 138 10.18 8.12 -12.29
C SER A 138 10.08 6.75 -11.63
N CYS A 139 11.13 5.97 -11.73
CA CYS A 139 11.28 4.71 -11.02
C CYS A 139 11.82 4.86 -9.60
N VAL A 140 11.93 6.09 -9.12
CA VAL A 140 12.42 6.39 -7.77
C VAL A 140 11.30 6.19 -6.77
N VAL A 141 11.49 5.22 -5.89
CA VAL A 141 10.50 4.88 -4.85
C VAL A 141 10.29 6.06 -3.92
N GLY A 142 9.05 6.41 -3.65
CA GLY A 142 8.70 7.52 -2.76
C GLY A 142 8.64 8.90 -3.42
N GLU A 143 9.18 9.09 -4.63
CA GLU A 143 9.13 10.39 -5.29
C GLU A 143 7.69 10.85 -5.53
N ASN A 144 6.85 9.94 -5.94
CA ASN A 144 5.45 10.21 -6.27
C ASN A 144 4.46 9.71 -5.20
N ASN A 145 4.89 9.49 -3.99
CA ASN A 145 3.97 9.15 -2.90
C ASN A 145 2.98 10.28 -2.64
N LEU A 146 1.74 9.91 -2.31
CA LEU A 146 0.76 10.85 -1.79
C LEU A 146 1.28 11.50 -0.51
N THR A 147 1.06 12.80 -0.42
CA THR A 147 1.44 13.60 0.76
C THR A 147 0.22 13.99 1.57
N ASP A 148 0.42 14.44 2.81
CA ASP A 148 -0.65 15.02 3.62
C ASP A 148 -1.32 16.20 2.91
N TYR A 149 -0.58 16.96 2.12
CA TYR A 149 -1.12 18.06 1.34
C TYR A 149 -2.09 17.59 0.24
N ASP A 150 -1.78 16.48 -0.44
CA ASP A 150 -2.70 15.90 -1.42
C ASP A 150 -3.96 15.37 -0.74
N ALA A 151 -3.81 14.76 0.44
CA ALA A 151 -4.94 14.29 1.23
C ALA A 151 -5.83 15.45 1.74
N MET A 152 -5.22 16.54 2.20
CA MET A 152 -5.96 17.76 2.57
C MET A 152 -6.73 18.36 1.40
N LYS A 153 -6.11 18.41 0.21
CA LYS A 153 -6.81 18.83 -1.02
C LYS A 153 -8.01 17.93 -1.33
N ALA A 154 -7.83 16.61 -1.22
CA ALA A 154 -8.91 15.65 -1.47
C ALA A 154 -10.09 15.90 -0.53
N VAL A 155 -9.84 16.07 0.77
CA VAL A 155 -10.85 16.40 1.77
C VAL A 155 -11.59 17.68 1.41
N ALA A 156 -10.86 18.75 1.11
CA ALA A 156 -11.46 20.06 0.75
C ALA A 156 -12.32 19.97 -0.51
N LEU A 157 -11.86 19.24 -1.52
CA LEU A 157 -12.58 19.04 -2.78
C LEU A 157 -13.82 18.16 -2.59
N VAL A 158 -13.79 17.14 -1.73
CA VAL A 158 -14.97 16.34 -1.36
C VAL A 158 -16.03 17.24 -0.71
N LYS A 159 -15.65 18.09 0.25
CA LYS A 159 -16.57 19.07 0.87
C LYS A 159 -17.21 20.00 -0.17
N ASN A 160 -16.40 20.48 -1.12
CA ASN A 160 -16.92 21.33 -2.21
C ASN A 160 -17.89 20.56 -3.13
N LYS A 161 -17.60 19.31 -3.46
CA LYS A 161 -18.49 18.48 -4.28
C LYS A 161 -19.81 18.18 -3.56
N LEU A 162 -19.76 17.86 -2.27
CA LEU A 162 -20.96 17.69 -1.44
C LEU A 162 -21.81 18.97 -1.44
N ARG A 163 -21.20 20.15 -1.32
CA ARG A 163 -21.93 21.43 -1.39
C ARG A 163 -22.60 21.60 -2.74
N LYS A 164 -21.91 21.33 -3.86
CA LYS A 164 -22.47 21.39 -5.21
C LYS A 164 -23.60 20.37 -5.42
N ALA A 165 -23.56 19.24 -4.75
CA ALA A 165 -24.60 18.20 -4.80
C ALA A 165 -25.80 18.50 -3.86
N GLY A 166 -25.84 19.65 -3.20
CA GLY A 166 -26.91 20.01 -2.26
C GLY A 166 -26.83 19.26 -0.92
N LYS A 167 -25.66 18.75 -0.57
CA LYS A 167 -25.39 17.99 0.67
C LYS A 167 -24.23 18.60 1.46
N PRO A 168 -24.21 19.92 1.74
CA PRO A 168 -23.08 20.52 2.43
C PRO A 168 -22.86 19.90 3.80
N VAL A 169 -21.60 19.85 4.25
CA VAL A 169 -21.24 19.25 5.53
C VAL A 169 -21.75 20.07 6.72
N GLU A 170 -21.87 21.38 6.54
CA GLU A 170 -22.37 22.35 7.51
C GLU A 170 -23.86 22.12 7.86
N GLU A 171 -24.61 21.52 6.94
CA GLU A 171 -26.03 21.18 7.12
C GLU A 171 -26.24 19.73 7.57
N ALA A 172 -25.18 19.00 7.84
CA ALA A 172 -25.29 17.67 8.38
C ALA A 172 -25.86 17.72 9.81
N LEU A 173 -26.85 16.88 10.07
CA LEU A 173 -27.46 16.81 11.39
C LEU A 173 -26.46 16.27 12.41
N ASP A 174 -26.49 16.82 13.61
CA ASP A 174 -25.85 16.19 14.77
C ASP A 174 -26.92 15.36 15.50
N LEU A 175 -26.91 14.06 15.21
CA LEU A 175 -27.93 13.13 15.74
C LEU A 175 -27.49 12.42 17.02
N GLY A 176 -26.43 12.88 17.64
CA GLY A 176 -25.96 12.36 18.91
C GLY A 176 -24.46 12.11 18.99
N GLU A 177 -24.04 11.52 20.09
CA GLU A 177 -22.62 11.26 20.33
C GLU A 177 -22.03 10.27 19.33
N SER A 178 -20.77 10.51 18.96
CA SER A 178 -19.99 9.58 18.13
C SER A 178 -19.79 8.26 18.85
N VAL A 179 -20.01 7.16 18.14
CA VAL A 179 -19.89 5.80 18.68
C VAL A 179 -18.58 5.17 18.20
N LYS A 180 -17.73 4.80 19.14
CA LYS A 180 -16.52 4.02 18.84
C LYS A 180 -16.91 2.57 18.58
N LEU A 181 -16.65 2.07 17.38
CA LEU A 181 -16.99 0.72 16.94
C LEU A 181 -15.88 -0.28 17.26
N ARG A 182 -14.65 0.07 16.89
CA ARG A 182 -13.46 -0.73 17.12
C ARG A 182 -12.36 0.15 17.67
N ARG A 183 -11.53 -0.42 18.53
CA ARG A 183 -10.41 0.28 19.14
C ARG A 183 -9.13 -0.51 18.89
N LEU A 184 -8.19 0.11 18.21
CA LEU A 184 -6.85 -0.40 17.95
C LEU A 184 -5.85 0.35 18.83
N LEU A 185 -5.08 -0.40 19.61
CA LEU A 185 -3.94 0.10 20.37
C LEU A 185 -2.66 -0.40 19.70
N ARG A 186 -1.84 0.52 19.21
CA ARG A 186 -0.49 0.21 18.75
C ARG A 186 0.53 0.56 19.82
N LYS A 187 1.42 -0.36 20.11
CA LYS A 187 2.59 -0.15 20.96
C LYS A 187 3.82 -0.18 20.06
N THR A 188 4.46 0.96 19.89
CA THR A 188 5.62 1.12 19.04
C THR A 188 6.90 1.12 19.87
N PHE A 189 7.75 0.13 19.65
CA PHE A 189 9.03 -0.04 20.33
C PHE A 189 10.15 0.51 19.45
N ALA A 190 10.93 1.44 19.99
CA ALA A 190 11.99 2.10 19.23
C ALA A 190 13.27 1.24 19.21
N ILE A 191 13.72 0.90 18.02
CA ILE A 191 15.00 0.25 17.76
C ILE A 191 16.04 1.32 17.48
N LYS A 192 17.19 1.23 18.14
CA LYS A 192 18.32 2.16 18.03
C LYS A 192 19.56 1.53 17.38
N GLU A 193 19.60 0.21 17.37
CA GLU A 193 20.68 -0.58 16.79
C GLU A 193 20.12 -1.89 16.24
N VAL A 194 20.57 -2.29 15.06
CA VAL A 194 20.28 -3.61 14.48
C VAL A 194 21.60 -4.29 14.17
N LYS A 195 21.73 -5.56 14.60
CA LYS A 195 22.95 -6.34 14.38
C LYS A 195 22.67 -7.82 14.22
N PHE A 196 23.63 -8.54 13.68
CA PHE A 196 23.60 -10.00 13.65
C PHE A 196 24.18 -10.61 14.92
N GLY A 197 23.59 -11.74 15.36
CA GLY A 197 24.03 -12.52 16.50
C GLY A 197 23.70 -13.99 16.37
N ASP A 198 23.78 -14.73 17.46
CA ASP A 198 23.54 -16.18 17.47
C ASP A 198 22.04 -16.53 17.54
N THR A 199 21.25 -15.63 18.13
CA THR A 199 19.79 -15.79 18.29
C THR A 199 19.08 -14.48 18.01
N THR A 200 17.84 -14.55 17.51
CA THR A 200 17.01 -13.36 17.34
C THR A 200 16.46 -12.91 18.70
N SER A 201 16.66 -11.63 19.01
CA SER A 201 16.22 -11.01 20.27
C SER A 201 16.00 -9.51 20.12
N ILE A 202 15.17 -8.95 21.00
CA ILE A 202 14.98 -7.50 21.15
C ILE A 202 15.26 -7.15 22.60
N ASP A 203 16.27 -6.33 22.86
CA ASP A 203 16.64 -5.92 24.21
C ASP A 203 17.15 -4.48 24.24
N HIS A 204 16.62 -3.65 25.13
CA HIS A 204 17.03 -2.24 25.35
C HIS A 204 17.13 -1.39 24.07
N GLY A 205 16.32 -1.67 23.05
CA GLY A 205 16.34 -0.97 21.76
C GLY A 205 17.37 -1.53 20.77
N VAL A 206 17.96 -2.67 21.05
CA VAL A 206 18.83 -3.41 20.14
C VAL A 206 18.03 -4.61 19.58
N LEU A 207 17.90 -4.63 18.26
CA LEU A 207 17.40 -5.80 17.54
C LEU A 207 18.58 -6.66 17.09
N THR A 208 18.71 -7.82 17.65
CA THR A 208 19.67 -8.83 17.20
C THR A 208 18.95 -9.82 16.29
N ILE A 209 19.49 -10.07 15.10
CA ILE A 209 18.95 -11.00 14.12
C ILE A 209 19.89 -12.20 14.02
N ARG A 210 19.34 -13.39 14.08
CA ARG A 210 20.13 -14.63 13.98
C ARG A 210 20.88 -14.70 12.64
N LYS A 211 22.19 -14.95 12.69
CA LYS A 211 23.00 -15.17 11.49
C LYS A 211 22.50 -16.38 10.69
N GLY A 212 22.38 -16.22 9.39
CA GLY A 212 21.91 -17.27 8.50
C GLY A 212 20.43 -17.61 8.70
N ILE A 213 19.64 -16.61 9.05
CA ILE A 213 18.18 -16.74 9.21
C ILE A 213 17.52 -17.24 7.91
N GLU A 214 18.11 -16.95 6.76
CA GLU A 214 17.66 -17.33 5.43
C GLU A 214 17.90 -18.81 5.07
N LYS A 215 18.88 -19.48 5.68
CA LYS A 215 19.43 -20.75 5.20
C LYS A 215 18.45 -21.92 5.08
N ASN A 216 17.40 -21.93 5.89
CA ASN A 216 16.41 -23.02 5.88
C ASN A 216 15.14 -22.65 5.09
N LEU A 217 15.04 -21.41 4.61
CA LEU A 217 13.86 -20.91 3.93
C LEU A 217 13.87 -21.19 2.45
N ILE A 218 15.04 -21.18 1.84
CA ILE A 218 15.24 -21.47 0.41
C ILE A 218 14.73 -22.88 0.05
N LEU A 219 14.87 -23.82 0.96
CA LEU A 219 14.40 -25.20 0.78
C LEU A 219 12.86 -25.36 0.77
N GLN A 220 12.13 -24.30 1.08
CA GLN A 220 10.67 -24.31 1.17
C GLN A 220 9.99 -23.62 0.00
N GLU A 221 10.78 -23.01 -0.90
CA GLU A 221 10.24 -22.23 -2.02
C GLU A 221 11.02 -22.48 -3.31
N ASP A 222 10.45 -23.32 -4.16
CA ASP A 222 11.11 -23.80 -5.39
C ASP A 222 11.37 -22.71 -6.45
N ARG A 223 10.72 -21.55 -6.32
CA ARG A 223 10.86 -20.41 -7.25
C ARG A 223 12.00 -19.47 -6.89
N ILE A 224 12.60 -19.68 -5.73
CA ILE A 224 13.67 -18.84 -5.21
C ILE A 224 14.95 -19.64 -5.15
N LYS A 225 15.95 -19.15 -5.86
CA LYS A 225 17.27 -19.79 -5.97
C LYS A 225 18.15 -19.47 -4.78
N ASP A 226 18.11 -18.22 -4.29
CA ASP A 226 18.90 -17.78 -3.14
C ASP A 226 18.29 -16.56 -2.47
N VAL A 227 18.66 -16.31 -1.24
CA VAL A 227 18.24 -15.16 -0.45
C VAL A 227 19.40 -14.64 0.36
N THR A 228 19.68 -13.37 0.25
CA THR A 228 20.68 -12.67 1.06
C THR A 228 20.00 -11.71 2.02
N VAL A 229 20.37 -11.79 3.29
CA VAL A 229 19.90 -10.85 4.32
C VAL A 229 21.06 -9.98 4.79
N SER A 230 20.85 -8.67 4.71
CA SER A 230 21.84 -7.68 5.17
C SER A 230 21.19 -6.58 6.01
N ILE A 231 21.99 -5.90 6.80
CA ILE A 231 21.56 -4.76 7.61
C ILE A 231 22.24 -3.51 7.04
N VAL A 232 21.43 -2.53 6.67
CA VAL A 232 21.91 -1.24 6.18
C VAL A 232 21.73 -0.21 7.29
N GLU A 233 22.83 0.39 7.69
CA GLU A 233 22.81 1.45 8.71
C GLU A 233 22.29 2.77 8.11
N PRO A 234 21.65 3.62 8.93
CA PRO A 234 21.22 4.94 8.49
C PRO A 234 22.38 5.75 7.87
N GLY A 235 22.12 6.31 6.69
CA GLY A 235 23.12 7.09 5.94
C GLY A 235 24.09 6.28 5.08
N ASN A 236 24.12 4.96 5.20
CA ASN A 236 25.00 4.10 4.39
C ASN A 236 24.29 3.60 3.13
N TYR A 237 23.95 4.50 2.20
CA TYR A 237 23.11 4.19 1.05
C TYR A 237 23.89 4.18 -0.28
N ASP A 238 25.22 4.19 -0.22
CA ASP A 238 26.12 4.18 -1.39
C ASP A 238 26.45 2.77 -1.87
N PHE A 239 25.44 1.92 -2.04
CA PHE A 239 25.61 0.58 -2.58
C PHE A 239 24.50 0.25 -3.58
N PHE A 240 24.77 -0.74 -4.44
CA PHE A 240 23.83 -1.18 -5.46
C PHE A 240 22.75 -2.08 -4.84
N VAL A 241 21.50 -1.84 -5.22
CA VAL A 241 20.35 -2.71 -4.91
C VAL A 241 19.71 -3.20 -6.19
N ASN A 242 19.20 -4.41 -6.15
CA ASN A 242 18.34 -4.96 -7.19
C ASN A 242 16.97 -4.28 -7.19
N SER A 243 16.10 -4.64 -8.12
CA SER A 243 14.75 -4.06 -8.22
C SER A 243 14.04 -4.10 -6.88
N ASN A 244 13.55 -2.95 -6.45
CA ASN A 244 12.74 -2.86 -5.25
C ASN A 244 11.40 -3.56 -5.48
N LEU A 245 11.02 -4.44 -4.57
CA LEU A 245 9.76 -5.17 -4.60
C LEU A 245 8.79 -4.64 -3.54
N ASP A 246 9.29 -4.32 -2.35
CA ASP A 246 8.46 -3.75 -1.27
C ASP A 246 9.29 -3.08 -0.17
N TYR A 247 8.59 -2.22 0.57
CA TYR A 247 8.99 -1.73 1.89
C TYR A 247 7.88 -2.02 2.88
N SER A 248 8.20 -2.71 3.98
CA SER A 248 7.20 -3.12 4.95
C SER A 248 7.60 -2.84 6.40
N PRO A 249 6.61 -2.62 7.29
CA PRO A 249 6.84 -2.48 8.71
C PRO A 249 7.07 -3.85 9.35
N ILE A 250 7.68 -3.87 10.54
CA ILE A 250 7.74 -5.06 11.39
C ILE A 250 6.67 -4.88 12.47
N ALA A 251 5.56 -5.57 12.29
CA ALA A 251 4.41 -5.53 13.20
C ALA A 251 3.86 -6.92 13.46
N CYS A 252 3.24 -7.11 14.63
CA CYS A 252 2.53 -8.34 14.95
C CYS A 252 1.32 -8.08 15.84
N LYS A 253 0.29 -8.89 15.66
CA LYS A 253 -0.92 -8.88 16.49
C LYS A 253 -0.65 -9.60 17.80
N VAL A 254 -0.88 -8.91 18.92
CA VAL A 254 -0.73 -9.47 20.26
C VAL A 254 -2.05 -9.97 20.80
N ARG A 255 -3.13 -9.23 20.53
CA ARG A 255 -4.46 -9.56 21.00
C ARG A 255 -5.54 -8.89 20.11
N GLY A 256 -6.65 -9.58 19.92
CA GLY A 256 -7.79 -9.12 19.13
C GLY A 256 -7.65 -9.44 17.65
N GLU A 257 -8.61 -8.99 16.89
CA GLU A 257 -8.71 -9.19 15.46
C GLU A 257 -8.08 -8.03 14.68
N LEU A 258 -8.00 -8.16 13.36
CA LEU A 258 -7.51 -7.09 12.49
C LEU A 258 -8.28 -5.78 12.69
N GLY A 259 -7.55 -4.69 12.96
CA GLY A 259 -8.12 -3.36 13.19
C GLY A 259 -8.61 -3.11 14.60
N GLU A 260 -8.44 -4.07 15.52
CA GLU A 260 -8.80 -3.90 16.93
C GLU A 260 -7.78 -4.58 17.86
N GLY A 261 -7.97 -4.36 19.18
CA GLY A 261 -7.11 -4.97 20.20
C GLY A 261 -5.73 -4.34 20.27
N VAL A 262 -4.68 -5.15 20.27
CA VAL A 262 -3.30 -4.68 20.50
C VAL A 262 -2.36 -5.20 19.41
N THR A 263 -1.63 -4.27 18.80
CA THR A 263 -0.57 -4.55 17.83
C THR A 263 0.76 -4.01 18.36
N HIS A 264 1.79 -4.81 18.35
CA HIS A 264 3.16 -4.39 18.57
C HIS A 264 3.82 -4.04 17.23
N LEU A 265 4.61 -2.97 17.23
CA LEU A 265 5.28 -2.43 16.05
C LEU A 265 6.71 -2.05 16.43
N LEU A 266 7.65 -2.25 15.54
CA LEU A 266 9.00 -1.67 15.64
C LEU A 266 9.08 -0.34 14.88
N SER A 267 9.80 0.63 15.43
CA SER A 267 10.25 1.83 14.72
C SER A 267 11.78 1.88 14.75
N GLY A 268 12.38 2.65 13.85
CA GLY A 268 13.83 2.70 13.68
C GLY A 268 14.39 1.54 12.86
N VAL A 269 13.54 0.67 12.35
CA VAL A 269 13.89 -0.40 11.42
C VAL A 269 12.75 -0.63 10.43
N THR A 270 13.11 -0.78 9.15
CA THR A 270 12.18 -1.05 8.05
C THR A 270 12.70 -2.21 7.23
N VAL A 271 11.81 -3.08 6.76
CA VAL A 271 12.17 -4.16 5.83
C VAL A 271 12.16 -3.63 4.41
N MET A 272 13.20 -3.92 3.64
CA MET A 272 13.27 -3.69 2.19
C MET A 272 13.42 -5.03 1.50
N THR A 273 12.51 -5.35 0.60
CA THR A 273 12.59 -6.52 -0.27
C THR A 273 13.03 -6.08 -1.65
N THR A 274 14.10 -6.68 -2.16
CA THR A 274 14.56 -6.51 -3.54
C THR A 274 14.72 -7.87 -4.20
N GLY A 275 14.88 -7.87 -5.52
CA GLY A 275 15.10 -9.13 -6.21
C GLY A 275 15.62 -8.96 -7.62
N VAL A 276 16.17 -10.07 -8.13
CA VAL A 276 16.72 -10.18 -9.49
C VAL A 276 16.62 -11.61 -9.99
N GLU A 277 16.47 -11.76 -11.29
CA GLU A 277 16.66 -13.04 -11.99
C GLU A 277 18.07 -13.15 -12.53
N ASP A 278 18.76 -14.26 -12.22
CA ASP A 278 20.10 -14.52 -12.74
C ASP A 278 20.06 -14.67 -14.28
N LYS A 279 20.93 -13.94 -14.97
CA LYS A 279 21.11 -14.00 -16.43
C LYS A 279 19.89 -13.63 -17.30
N SER A 280 18.82 -13.16 -16.75
CA SER A 280 17.62 -12.88 -17.53
C SER A 280 17.72 -11.62 -18.38
N GLY A 281 18.57 -10.69 -18.03
CA GLY A 281 18.61 -9.36 -18.62
C GLY A 281 17.34 -8.53 -18.32
N PHE A 282 16.41 -9.10 -17.59
CA PHE A 282 15.19 -8.45 -17.12
C PHE A 282 15.13 -8.48 -15.60
N GLN A 283 14.69 -7.40 -15.03
CA GLN A 283 14.46 -7.32 -13.60
C GLN A 283 13.13 -7.99 -13.22
N PRO A 284 13.02 -8.52 -12.00
CA PRO A 284 11.77 -9.02 -11.49
C PRO A 284 10.74 -7.88 -11.43
N SER A 285 9.50 -8.24 -11.35
CA SER A 285 8.38 -7.34 -11.49
C SER A 285 8.40 -6.56 -12.82
N ASN A 286 7.36 -5.86 -13.07
CA ASN A 286 7.30 -5.02 -14.24
C ASN A 286 7.91 -3.66 -14.06
N ILE A 287 8.43 -3.40 -12.94
CA ILE A 287 8.87 -2.08 -12.56
C ILE A 287 10.19 -1.73 -13.22
N GLY A 288 10.93 -2.74 -13.59
CA GLY A 288 12.17 -2.72 -14.36
C GLY A 288 12.88 -1.41 -14.40
N SER A 289 13.51 -0.97 -13.38
CA SER A 289 14.46 0.12 -13.29
C SER A 289 14.46 0.85 -11.95
N SER A 290 14.05 0.18 -10.91
CA SER A 290 14.31 0.64 -9.55
C SER A 290 15.60 0.08 -8.96
N GLU A 291 16.38 -0.65 -9.77
CA GLU A 291 17.73 -1.07 -9.42
C GLU A 291 18.74 0.07 -9.60
N GLY A 292 19.77 0.05 -8.79
CA GLY A 292 20.82 1.08 -8.83
C GLY A 292 21.41 1.38 -7.46
N ILE A 293 22.07 2.52 -7.34
CA ILE A 293 22.58 2.97 -6.05
C ILE A 293 21.43 3.44 -5.18
N LEU A 294 21.25 2.83 -4.00
CA LEU A 294 20.08 2.99 -3.15
C LEU A 294 19.67 4.46 -2.92
N LYS A 295 20.61 5.33 -2.63
CA LYS A 295 20.32 6.77 -2.43
C LYS A 295 19.71 7.49 -3.63
N ASN A 296 19.86 6.92 -4.83
CA ASN A 296 19.30 7.47 -6.06
C ASN A 296 17.97 6.78 -6.45
N GLN A 297 17.64 5.68 -5.81
CA GLN A 297 16.44 4.87 -6.11
C GLN A 297 15.31 5.08 -5.12
N VAL A 298 15.57 5.77 -4.02
CA VAL A 298 14.59 5.97 -2.95
C VAL A 298 14.62 7.41 -2.44
N VAL A 299 13.46 8.02 -2.32
CA VAL A 299 13.26 9.26 -1.55
C VAL A 299 12.80 8.87 -0.15
N PHE A 300 13.69 8.98 0.81
CA PHE A 300 13.41 8.67 2.21
C PHE A 300 12.39 9.64 2.83
N ASP A 301 11.89 9.30 4.01
CA ASP A 301 10.96 10.12 4.80
C ASP A 301 9.61 10.39 4.09
N ARG A 302 9.17 9.44 3.26
CA ARG A 302 7.85 9.45 2.63
C ARG A 302 6.94 8.40 3.27
N ALA A 303 5.65 8.48 3.00
CA ALA A 303 4.67 7.52 3.54
C ALA A 303 4.99 6.06 3.15
N GLY A 304 5.56 5.84 1.97
CA GLY A 304 5.88 4.51 1.45
C GLY A 304 7.36 4.12 1.51
N THR A 305 8.20 4.86 2.21
CA THR A 305 9.65 4.61 2.25
C THR A 305 10.18 4.61 3.68
N PRO A 306 11.35 4.02 3.92
CA PRO A 306 12.01 4.12 5.21
C PRO A 306 12.26 5.57 5.62
N LYS A 307 12.32 5.81 6.91
CA LYS A 307 12.88 7.07 7.41
C LYS A 307 14.39 7.07 7.18
N SER A 308 14.93 8.25 6.94
CA SER A 308 16.40 8.42 6.80
C SER A 308 17.19 8.03 8.06
N THR A 309 16.50 7.87 9.18
CA THR A 309 17.05 7.43 10.47
C THR A 309 16.84 5.93 10.74
N ASP A 310 16.13 5.22 9.88
CA ASP A 310 15.86 3.79 10.08
C ASP A 310 17.04 2.94 9.62
N TYR A 311 17.30 1.88 10.37
CA TYR A 311 18.00 0.72 9.82
C TYR A 311 17.12 0.06 8.77
N ILE A 312 17.72 -0.49 7.73
CA ILE A 312 17.01 -1.27 6.73
C ILE A 312 17.42 -2.72 6.87
N LEU A 313 16.45 -3.58 7.18
CA LEU A 313 16.61 -5.02 7.02
C LEU A 313 16.39 -5.35 5.55
N HIS A 314 17.47 -5.50 4.83
CA HIS A 314 17.44 -5.75 3.39
C HIS A 314 17.41 -7.24 3.12
N VAL A 315 16.38 -7.69 2.44
CA VAL A 315 16.17 -9.05 1.95
C VAL A 315 16.26 -9.01 0.44
N ASP A 316 17.34 -9.54 -0.11
CA ASP A 316 17.56 -9.60 -1.56
C ASP A 316 17.32 -11.02 -2.06
N VAL A 317 16.43 -11.17 -3.02
CA VAL A 317 15.94 -12.45 -3.50
C VAL A 317 16.48 -12.70 -4.91
N LEU A 318 17.14 -13.84 -5.09
CA LEU A 318 17.51 -14.35 -6.39
C LEU A 318 16.46 -15.37 -6.85
N PHE A 319 15.73 -15.04 -7.89
CA PHE A 319 14.71 -15.91 -8.46
C PHE A 319 15.30 -17.03 -9.30
N GLU A 320 14.59 -18.15 -9.41
CA GLU A 320 14.81 -19.12 -10.49
C GLU A 320 14.47 -18.50 -11.85
N GLU A 321 15.04 -19.07 -12.91
CA GLU A 321 14.88 -18.54 -14.27
C GLU A 321 13.41 -18.55 -14.71
N GLY A 322 12.90 -17.39 -15.14
CA GLY A 322 11.54 -17.17 -15.58
C GLY A 322 10.56 -16.81 -14.46
N GLU A 323 10.95 -16.91 -13.18
CA GLU A 323 10.04 -16.71 -12.06
C GLU A 323 9.95 -15.25 -11.59
N GLY A 324 10.95 -14.41 -11.85
CA GLY A 324 10.98 -13.02 -11.38
C GLY A 324 9.89 -12.11 -11.97
N ARG A 325 9.12 -12.61 -12.95
CA ARG A 325 8.03 -11.89 -13.61
C ARG A 325 6.68 -12.60 -13.53
N THR A 326 6.61 -13.69 -12.80
CA THR A 326 5.35 -14.41 -12.54
C THR A 326 4.72 -13.90 -11.25
N ALA A 327 3.40 -14.01 -11.14
CA ALA A 327 2.69 -13.72 -9.90
C ALA A 327 3.21 -14.58 -8.75
N GLU A 328 3.35 -15.85 -9.04
CA GLU A 328 3.78 -16.86 -8.07
C GLU A 328 5.21 -16.61 -7.60
N GLY A 329 6.11 -16.18 -8.49
CA GLY A 329 7.50 -15.82 -8.15
C GLY A 329 7.56 -14.59 -7.24
N ILE A 330 6.82 -13.53 -7.56
CA ILE A 330 6.75 -12.34 -6.70
C ILE A 330 6.12 -12.68 -5.34
N MET A 331 5.07 -13.47 -5.32
CA MET A 331 4.49 -13.98 -4.06
C MET A 331 5.48 -14.84 -3.28
N ALA A 332 6.31 -15.61 -3.95
CA ALA A 332 7.38 -16.38 -3.32
C ALA A 332 8.40 -15.48 -2.61
N ALA A 333 8.83 -14.40 -3.27
CA ALA A 333 9.72 -13.42 -2.65
C ALA A 333 9.12 -12.79 -1.38
N HIS A 334 7.83 -12.45 -1.42
CA HIS A 334 7.13 -11.91 -0.25
C HIS A 334 6.99 -12.94 0.86
N ARG A 335 6.68 -14.21 0.55
CA ARG A 335 6.63 -15.29 1.54
C ARG A 335 7.96 -15.49 2.24
N VAL A 336 9.05 -15.52 1.48
CA VAL A 336 10.40 -15.68 2.05
C VAL A 336 10.75 -14.50 2.96
N THR A 337 10.49 -13.29 2.53
CA THR A 337 10.66 -12.09 3.37
C THR A 337 9.83 -12.19 4.65
N ASP A 338 8.59 -12.62 4.53
CA ASP A 338 7.69 -12.76 5.67
C ASP A 338 8.15 -13.82 6.66
N TRP A 339 8.69 -14.95 6.19
CA TRP A 339 9.27 -15.96 7.08
C TRP A 339 10.48 -15.44 7.86
N ILE A 340 11.33 -14.63 7.22
CA ILE A 340 12.45 -13.96 7.91
C ILE A 340 11.91 -13.02 8.99
N VAL A 341 10.97 -12.17 8.63
CA VAL A 341 10.39 -11.19 9.55
C VAL A 341 9.58 -11.88 10.65
N GLN A 342 8.99 -13.05 10.38
CA GLN A 342 8.25 -13.82 11.36
C GLN A 342 9.13 -14.28 12.54
N GLU A 343 10.41 -14.55 12.33
CA GLU A 343 11.32 -14.84 13.44
C GLU A 343 11.46 -13.64 14.39
N ILE A 344 11.46 -12.42 13.84
CA ILE A 344 11.46 -11.19 14.63
C ILE A 344 10.11 -10.98 15.33
N ARG A 345 9.00 -11.24 14.65
CA ARG A 345 7.64 -11.10 15.22
C ARG A 345 7.42 -12.04 16.41
N LYS A 346 7.99 -13.27 16.39
CA LYS A 346 7.93 -14.21 17.53
C LYS A 346 8.54 -13.65 18.80
N VAL A 347 9.55 -12.81 18.68
CA VAL A 347 10.14 -12.10 19.81
C VAL A 347 9.32 -10.87 20.17
N LEU A 348 8.90 -10.12 19.17
CA LEU A 348 8.15 -8.86 19.33
C LEU A 348 6.80 -9.08 20.05
N VAL A 349 6.10 -10.17 19.76
CA VAL A 349 4.78 -10.45 20.36
C VAL A 349 4.85 -10.55 21.88
N ASN A 350 5.97 -11.01 22.42
CA ASN A 350 6.20 -11.21 23.86
C ASN A 350 6.98 -10.06 24.51
N LEU A 351 7.15 -8.94 23.82
CA LEU A 351 7.97 -7.83 24.31
C LEU A 351 7.18 -6.97 25.32
N ASP A 352 7.39 -7.25 26.63
CA ASP A 352 6.67 -6.57 27.71
C ASP A 352 7.55 -5.57 28.50
N ASN A 353 8.87 -5.73 28.45
CA ASN A 353 9.81 -5.04 29.37
C ASN A 353 10.53 -3.84 28.74
N MET A 354 10.08 -3.33 27.62
CA MET A 354 10.68 -2.21 26.92
C MET A 354 9.72 -1.02 26.86
N ALA A 355 10.26 0.19 26.97
CA ALA A 355 9.47 1.42 26.80
C ALA A 355 8.92 1.50 25.36
N TYR A 356 7.69 1.93 25.22
CA TYR A 356 7.00 2.07 23.95
C TYR A 356 6.23 3.38 23.83
N THR A 357 6.04 3.82 22.60
CA THR A 357 5.07 4.87 22.28
C THR A 357 3.71 4.25 22.07
N ARG A 358 2.68 4.86 22.64
CA ARG A 358 1.29 4.41 22.54
C ARG A 358 0.54 5.25 21.52
N GLU A 359 -0.09 4.60 20.57
CA GLU A 359 -1.04 5.22 19.67
C GLU A 359 -2.39 4.49 19.77
N GLU A 360 -3.46 5.24 19.71
CA GLU A 360 -4.80 4.71 19.83
C GLU A 360 -5.67 5.22 18.68
N PHE A 361 -6.26 4.30 17.97
CA PHE A 361 -7.16 4.57 16.86
C PHE A 361 -8.54 3.98 17.14
N SER A 362 -9.56 4.65 16.63
CA SER A 362 -10.92 4.14 16.72
C SER A 362 -11.61 4.27 15.37
N ASP A 363 -12.28 3.21 14.94
CA ASP A 363 -13.30 3.33 13.92
C ASP A 363 -14.52 3.97 14.57
N VAL A 364 -15.04 5.03 14.00
CA VAL A 364 -16.05 5.87 14.63
C VAL A 364 -17.25 6.05 13.71
N ALA A 365 -18.43 5.68 14.19
CA ALA A 365 -19.67 6.10 13.57
C ALA A 365 -20.06 7.50 14.11
N LYS A 366 -20.41 8.41 13.21
CA LYS A 366 -20.83 9.78 13.53
C LYS A 366 -22.26 10.00 13.01
N PRO A 367 -23.29 9.65 13.81
CA PRO A 367 -24.68 9.73 13.37
C PRO A 367 -25.05 11.11 12.82
N GLY A 368 -25.63 11.13 11.62
CA GLY A 368 -26.05 12.36 10.95
C GLY A 368 -24.97 13.07 10.13
N LYS A 369 -23.69 12.76 10.32
CA LYS A 369 -22.62 13.31 9.49
C LYS A 369 -22.64 12.73 8.08
N ARG A 370 -22.03 13.46 7.12
CA ARG A 370 -21.87 12.99 5.75
C ARG A 370 -20.94 11.81 5.70
N LYS A 371 -21.37 10.74 5.03
CA LYS A 371 -20.62 9.50 4.89
C LYS A 371 -19.67 9.56 3.71
N VAL A 372 -18.40 9.30 3.95
CA VAL A 372 -17.37 9.27 2.91
C VAL A 372 -16.70 7.90 2.88
N VAL A 373 -16.44 7.40 1.69
CA VAL A 373 -15.64 6.19 1.44
C VAL A 373 -14.36 6.54 0.70
N LEU A 374 -13.32 5.80 0.96
CA LEU A 374 -12.09 5.80 0.15
C LEU A 374 -12.11 4.57 -0.74
N VAL A 375 -11.97 4.74 -2.04
CA VAL A 375 -11.73 3.63 -2.97
C VAL A 375 -10.26 3.62 -3.32
N LYS A 376 -9.59 2.51 -3.04
CA LYS A 376 -8.22 2.25 -3.46
C LYS A 376 -8.26 1.23 -4.59
N ILE A 377 -7.90 1.67 -5.79
CA ILE A 377 -7.75 0.80 -6.94
C ILE A 377 -6.30 0.36 -6.97
N VAL A 378 -6.08 -0.93 -6.69
CA VAL A 378 -4.76 -1.52 -6.59
C VAL A 378 -4.37 -2.14 -7.92
N SER A 379 -3.18 -1.85 -8.38
CA SER A 379 -2.59 -2.54 -9.51
C SER A 379 -1.92 -3.83 -9.05
N GLY A 380 -1.61 -4.74 -9.96
CA GLY A 380 -0.99 -6.00 -9.61
C GLY A 380 -1.25 -7.08 -10.63
N LEU A 381 -1.41 -6.67 -11.88
CA LEU A 381 -1.62 -7.58 -13.00
C LEU A 381 -0.37 -7.73 -13.86
N GLY A 382 -0.30 -8.83 -14.54
CA GLY A 382 0.84 -9.15 -15.38
C GLY A 382 2.10 -9.19 -14.51
N ASN A 383 3.06 -8.38 -14.82
CA ASN A 383 4.29 -8.25 -14.05
C ASN A 383 4.13 -7.40 -12.78
N MET A 384 2.95 -6.85 -12.50
CA MET A 384 2.68 -5.94 -11.38
C MET A 384 2.01 -6.67 -10.21
N TYR A 385 2.42 -7.89 -9.95
CA TYR A 385 1.90 -8.68 -8.86
C TYR A 385 2.53 -8.24 -7.54
N ASP A 386 2.01 -7.18 -7.03
CA ASP A 386 2.39 -6.70 -5.72
C ASP A 386 1.41 -7.24 -4.68
N THR A 387 1.55 -8.48 -4.34
CA THR A 387 0.80 -9.11 -3.28
C THR A 387 1.75 -9.61 -2.22
N ALA A 388 1.59 -9.14 -1.01
CA ALA A 388 2.30 -9.69 0.10
C ALA A 388 1.34 -10.44 1.01
N MET A 389 1.86 -11.45 1.66
CA MET A 389 1.14 -12.30 2.58
C MET A 389 1.77 -12.24 3.94
N PHE A 390 0.93 -12.16 4.97
CA PHE A 390 1.33 -12.53 6.32
C PHE A 390 0.78 -13.92 6.64
N PRO A 391 1.52 -14.98 6.39
CA PRO A 391 0.99 -16.32 6.54
C PRO A 391 0.65 -16.69 7.99
N TYR A 392 1.19 -15.95 8.94
CA TYR A 392 1.04 -16.19 10.36
C TYR A 392 0.29 -15.10 11.11
N GLU A 393 -0.07 -14.03 10.44
CA GLU A 393 -0.79 -12.90 11.04
C GLU A 393 -2.26 -12.93 10.63
N PRO A 394 -3.19 -12.49 11.50
CA PRO A 394 -4.62 -12.56 11.21
C PRO A 394 -5.07 -11.67 10.05
N GLY A 395 -4.25 -10.69 9.65
CA GLY A 395 -4.56 -9.82 8.51
C GLY A 395 -4.49 -10.51 7.16
N GLY A 396 -3.76 -11.62 7.05
CA GLY A 396 -3.56 -12.29 5.78
C GLY A 396 -2.95 -11.39 4.72
N PHE A 397 -3.44 -11.48 3.50
CA PHE A 397 -2.98 -10.66 2.40
C PHE A 397 -4.14 -9.96 1.68
N LEU A 398 -3.86 -8.78 1.14
CA LEU A 398 -4.73 -8.02 0.25
C LEU A 398 -3.91 -7.54 -0.94
N GLY A 399 -4.42 -7.75 -2.13
CA GLY A 399 -3.82 -7.30 -3.36
C GLY A 399 -4.66 -7.68 -4.55
N SER A 400 -4.37 -7.14 -5.72
CA SER A 400 -5.17 -7.38 -6.92
C SER A 400 -5.18 -8.85 -7.33
N HIS A 401 -4.06 -9.55 -7.18
CA HIS A 401 -4.01 -10.98 -7.49
C HIS A 401 -5.00 -11.77 -6.61
N ASN A 402 -5.04 -11.49 -5.31
CA ASN A 402 -6.03 -12.09 -4.43
C ASN A 402 -7.46 -11.74 -4.84
N MET A 403 -7.72 -10.52 -5.26
CA MET A 403 -9.03 -10.11 -5.76
C MET A 403 -9.41 -10.83 -7.05
N MET A 404 -8.47 -11.06 -7.94
CA MET A 404 -8.68 -11.81 -9.17
C MET A 404 -8.97 -13.29 -8.89
N ASP A 405 -8.24 -13.91 -7.97
CA ASP A 405 -8.51 -15.27 -7.51
C ASP A 405 -9.89 -15.38 -6.88
N SER A 406 -10.36 -14.32 -6.25
CA SER A 406 -11.73 -14.18 -5.74
C SER A 406 -12.73 -13.70 -6.80
N LYS A 407 -12.37 -13.76 -8.09
CA LYS A 407 -13.18 -13.32 -9.23
C LYS A 407 -13.54 -11.84 -9.19
N ASN A 408 -12.56 -11.00 -8.95
CA ASN A 408 -12.68 -9.54 -8.98
C ASN A 408 -13.79 -9.01 -8.05
N ILE A 409 -13.84 -9.50 -6.84
CA ILE A 409 -14.77 -8.99 -5.82
C ILE A 409 -14.02 -7.96 -4.96
N PRO A 410 -14.43 -6.68 -4.98
CA PRO A 410 -13.82 -5.67 -4.11
C PRO A 410 -13.99 -6.02 -2.63
N TYR A 411 -12.98 -5.70 -1.83
CA TYR A 411 -12.99 -5.87 -0.38
C TYR A 411 -13.31 -4.55 0.32
N VAL A 412 -13.95 -4.65 1.47
CA VAL A 412 -14.16 -3.50 2.35
C VAL A 412 -13.37 -3.69 3.62
N ILE A 413 -12.51 -2.74 3.92
CA ILE A 413 -11.76 -2.70 5.18
C ILE A 413 -12.06 -1.41 5.94
N THR A 414 -11.84 -1.45 7.23
CA THR A 414 -11.99 -0.25 8.07
C THR A 414 -10.71 0.58 8.09
N PRO A 415 -10.78 1.87 8.48
CA PRO A 415 -9.60 2.68 8.71
C PRO A 415 -8.60 2.06 9.68
N ASN A 416 -9.09 1.44 10.75
CA ASN A 416 -8.24 0.77 11.71
C ASN A 416 -7.53 -0.45 11.11
N GLN A 417 -8.23 -1.24 10.29
CA GLN A 417 -7.61 -2.38 9.58
C GLN A 417 -6.47 -1.91 8.68
N CYS A 418 -6.66 -0.82 7.94
CA CYS A 418 -5.61 -0.23 7.12
C CYS A 418 -4.39 0.19 7.96
N ARG A 419 -4.61 0.77 9.15
CA ARG A 419 -3.57 1.30 10.06
C ARG A 419 -2.91 0.26 10.94
N ASP A 420 -3.41 -0.96 10.97
CA ASP A 420 -2.94 -1.98 11.93
C ASP A 420 -1.45 -2.33 11.74
N GLY A 421 -0.97 -2.30 10.51
CA GLY A 421 0.42 -2.61 10.19
C GLY A 421 0.70 -4.10 10.02
N VAL A 422 -0.32 -4.94 10.14
CA VAL A 422 -0.23 -6.41 9.96
C VAL A 422 -0.86 -6.88 8.65
N ILE A 423 -1.32 -5.98 7.80
CA ILE A 423 -1.68 -6.28 6.42
C ILE A 423 -0.49 -5.90 5.54
N HIS A 424 0.05 -6.86 4.83
CA HIS A 424 0.77 -6.58 3.61
C HIS A 424 -0.24 -6.25 2.53
N SER A 425 -0.22 -5.04 2.11
CA SER A 425 -0.93 -4.63 0.92
C SER A 425 0.06 -3.95 0.05
N LEU A 426 0.31 -4.55 -1.04
CA LEU A 426 1.06 -3.95 -2.12
C LEU A 426 0.08 -3.48 -3.17
N LEU A 427 0.29 -2.31 -3.59
CA LEU A 427 -0.46 -1.70 -4.67
C LEU A 427 0.34 -1.71 -5.94
#